data_51aeb36e6f3fb23dbda9d3566a609cc4
#
_entry.id   51aeb36e6f3fb23dbda9d3566a609cc4
#
_cell.length_a   1.000
_cell.length_b   1.000
_cell.length_c   1.000
_cell.angle_alpha   90.00
_cell.angle_beta   90.00
_cell.angle_gamma   90.00
#
_symmetry.space_group_name_H-M   'P 1'
#
loop_
_entity.id
_entity.type
_entity.pdbx_description
1 polymer ?
#
loop_
_entity_poly.entity_id
_entity_poly.type
_entity_poly.pdbx_seq_one_letter_code
_entity_poly.pdbx_strand_id
1 'polypeptide(L)'
;LKVFGFPLRGWSRTPKAIEGVEGFAGEAQFADFLKGTDILVNLLPLTPETAGILNYQTFRGLRRDGLDGGPVVINAARGGHQREADLVRALTDGTLRAASLDVFEVEPLPQDSPLWALPNCFITPHIAAASTETTGVAYFSKVIRAHEAGGPLPNLVDVQRGY
;
A
#
# COMPACT_ATOMS: atom_id res chain seq x y z
N LEU A 1 -5.61 13.07 0.73
CA LEU A 1 -6.19 12.82 2.07
C LEU A 1 -6.14 14.08 2.95
N LYS A 2 -5.03 14.85 2.94
CA LYS A 2 -4.91 16.12 3.70
C LYS A 2 -6.07 17.10 3.38
N VAL A 3 -6.45 17.22 2.10
CA VAL A 3 -7.54 18.10 1.66
C VAL A 3 -8.89 17.72 2.28
N PHE A 4 -9.05 16.47 2.69
CA PHE A 4 -10.26 15.97 3.36
C PHE A 4 -10.21 16.09 4.89
N GLY A 5 -9.16 16.70 5.45
CA GLY A 5 -9.03 16.92 6.88
C GLY A 5 -8.59 15.71 7.70
N PHE A 6 -8.13 14.62 7.07
CA PHE A 6 -7.62 13.47 7.81
C PHE A 6 -6.27 13.79 8.46
N PRO A 7 -6.07 13.45 9.76
CA PRO A 7 -4.75 13.42 10.35
C PRO A 7 -3.91 12.33 9.65
N LEU A 8 -2.72 12.70 9.17
CA LEU A 8 -1.90 11.81 8.35
C LEU A 8 -0.66 11.36 9.10
N ARG A 9 -0.42 10.06 9.05
CA ARG A 9 0.82 9.41 9.45
C ARG A 9 1.48 8.76 8.24
N GLY A 10 2.80 8.83 8.14
CA GLY A 10 3.54 8.22 7.04
C GLY A 10 4.73 7.42 7.54
N TRP A 11 4.85 6.18 7.08
CA TRP A 11 6.01 5.33 7.36
C TRP A 11 6.78 5.05 6.06
N SER A 12 8.10 5.08 6.15
CA SER A 12 9.00 4.77 5.03
C SER A 12 10.35 4.25 5.54
N ARG A 13 11.14 3.63 4.66
CA ARG A 13 12.47 3.11 5.02
C ARG A 13 13.39 4.17 5.61
N THR A 14 13.40 5.37 5.03
CA THR A 14 14.23 6.50 5.45
C THR A 14 13.35 7.68 5.85
N PRO A 15 13.78 8.54 6.80
CA PRO A 15 13.02 9.70 7.21
C PRO A 15 12.62 10.59 6.03
N LYS A 16 11.38 11.05 6.03
CA LYS A 16 10.83 12.02 5.07
C LYS A 16 10.11 13.12 5.82
N ALA A 17 10.44 14.36 5.53
CA ALA A 17 9.72 15.52 6.04
C ALA A 17 8.63 15.91 5.02
N ILE A 18 7.36 15.64 5.37
CA ILE A 18 6.20 16.02 4.55
C ILE A 18 5.32 16.90 5.43
N GLU A 19 5.05 18.13 4.98
CA GLU A 19 4.24 19.08 5.72
C GLU A 19 2.85 18.54 6.05
N GLY A 20 2.49 18.53 7.33
CA GLY A 20 1.19 18.04 7.81
C GLY A 20 1.07 16.52 7.86
N VAL A 21 2.20 15.79 7.81
CA VAL A 21 2.26 14.34 8.00
C VAL A 21 3.19 14.02 9.17
N GLU A 22 2.71 13.27 10.15
CA GLU A 22 3.56 12.72 11.21
C GLU A 22 4.43 11.59 10.62
N GLY A 23 5.75 11.80 10.57
CA GLY A 23 6.69 10.90 9.88
C GLY A 23 7.27 9.84 10.80
N PHE A 24 7.33 8.60 10.32
CA PHE A 24 7.99 7.45 10.95
C PHE A 24 8.95 6.81 9.96
N ALA A 25 10.07 6.28 10.43
CA ALA A 25 11.06 5.68 9.55
C ALA A 25 11.71 4.43 10.14
N GLY A 26 11.99 3.49 9.25
CA GLY A 26 12.68 2.25 9.58
C GLY A 26 11.85 1.29 10.45
N GLU A 27 12.42 0.12 10.71
CA GLU A 27 11.74 -0.95 11.44
C GLU A 27 11.43 -0.57 12.90
N ALA A 28 12.35 0.15 13.54
CA ALA A 28 12.22 0.54 14.96
C ALA A 28 10.99 1.40 15.25
N GLN A 29 10.52 2.19 14.28
CA GLN A 29 9.34 3.06 14.46
C GLN A 29 8.05 2.47 13.87
N PHE A 30 8.11 1.29 13.26
CA PHE A 30 6.94 0.69 12.61
C PHE A 30 5.81 0.39 13.60
N ALA A 31 6.14 -0.15 14.76
CA ALA A 31 5.13 -0.43 15.78
C ALA A 31 4.43 0.83 16.30
N ASP A 32 5.16 1.94 16.48
CA ASP A 32 4.57 3.20 16.92
C ASP A 32 3.75 3.88 15.81
N PHE A 33 4.15 3.72 14.55
CA PHE A 33 3.33 4.09 13.41
C PHE A 33 1.97 3.37 13.42
N LEU A 34 1.97 2.05 13.61
CA LEU A 34 0.75 1.24 13.61
C LEU A 34 -0.21 1.59 14.75
N LYS A 35 0.29 1.78 15.98
CA LYS A 35 -0.53 2.10 17.17
C LYS A 35 -1.42 3.33 17.03
N GLY A 36 -1.08 4.27 16.16
CA GLY A 36 -1.87 5.46 15.89
C GLY A 36 -2.58 5.46 14.53
N THR A 37 -2.60 4.32 13.84
CA THR A 37 -3.15 4.20 12.49
C THR A 37 -4.49 3.46 12.51
N ASP A 38 -5.55 4.15 12.08
CA ASP A 38 -6.90 3.59 11.95
C ASP A 38 -7.12 2.98 10.57
N ILE A 39 -6.60 3.65 9.53
CA ILE A 39 -6.71 3.22 8.14
C ILE A 39 -5.29 3.10 7.59
N LEU A 40 -4.86 1.87 7.39
CA LEU A 40 -3.55 1.56 6.82
C LEU A 40 -3.65 1.48 5.30
N VAL A 41 -3.03 2.44 4.60
CA VAL A 41 -2.96 2.44 3.13
C VAL A 41 -1.55 2.00 2.70
N ASN A 42 -1.45 0.88 2.01
CA ASN A 42 -0.19 0.39 1.45
C ASN A 42 0.03 0.92 0.03
N LEU A 43 1.11 1.66 -0.15
CA LEU A 43 1.61 2.19 -1.42
C LEU A 43 3.12 1.94 -1.57
N LEU A 44 3.68 1.01 -0.81
CA LEU A 44 5.11 0.70 -0.83
C LEU A 44 5.53 0.02 -2.15
N PRO A 45 6.77 0.17 -2.58
CA PRO A 45 7.35 -0.72 -3.59
C PRO A 45 7.51 -2.12 -3.00
N LEU A 46 7.30 -3.14 -3.81
CA LEU A 46 7.52 -4.53 -3.40
C LEU A 46 9.01 -4.83 -3.46
N THR A 47 9.59 -5.09 -2.31
CA THR A 47 11.00 -5.48 -2.12
C THR A 47 11.06 -6.68 -1.18
N PRO A 48 12.22 -7.35 -1.04
CA PRO A 48 12.37 -8.42 -0.05
C PRO A 48 11.97 -8.00 1.37
N GLU A 49 12.25 -6.75 1.75
CA GLU A 49 11.95 -6.21 3.10
C GLU A 49 10.47 -5.87 3.30
N THR A 50 9.73 -5.59 2.21
CA THR A 50 8.31 -5.24 2.27
C THR A 50 7.39 -6.41 1.90
N ALA A 51 7.94 -7.51 1.40
CA ALA A 51 7.17 -8.71 1.09
C ALA A 51 6.51 -9.27 2.36
N GLY A 52 5.19 -9.48 2.30
CA GLY A 52 4.40 -9.99 3.42
C GLY A 52 4.30 -9.05 4.62
N ILE A 53 4.57 -7.75 4.47
CA ILE A 53 4.44 -6.75 5.53
C ILE A 53 3.00 -6.62 6.05
N LEU A 54 2.02 -6.85 5.18
CA LEU A 54 0.59 -6.90 5.52
C LEU A 54 0.25 -8.32 5.98
N ASN A 55 0.53 -8.61 7.23
CA ASN A 55 0.28 -9.88 7.90
C ASN A 55 -0.52 -9.68 9.19
N TYR A 56 -0.92 -10.77 9.82
CA TYR A 56 -1.76 -10.74 11.01
C TYR A 56 -1.15 -9.95 12.18
N GLN A 57 0.18 -10.00 12.35
CA GLN A 57 0.88 -9.23 13.39
C GLN A 57 0.78 -7.72 13.14
N THR A 58 0.95 -7.29 11.89
CA THR A 58 0.77 -5.90 11.47
C THR A 58 -0.67 -5.43 11.74
N PHE A 59 -1.66 -6.24 11.39
CA PHE A 59 -3.08 -5.90 11.62
C PHE A 59 -3.40 -5.77 13.11
N ARG A 60 -2.84 -6.62 13.96
CA ARG A 60 -2.98 -6.51 15.42
C ARG A 60 -2.34 -5.27 16.02
N GLY A 61 -1.32 -4.74 15.37
CA GLY A 61 -0.63 -3.51 15.79
C GLY A 61 -1.40 -2.22 15.52
N LEU A 62 -2.44 -2.26 14.67
CA LEU A 62 -3.24 -1.09 14.33
C LEU A 62 -4.09 -0.61 15.50
N ARG A 63 -4.42 0.68 15.51
CA ARG A 63 -5.28 1.29 16.52
C ARG A 63 -6.70 0.72 16.46
N ARG A 64 -7.23 0.32 17.61
CA ARG A 64 -8.53 -0.37 17.68
C ARG A 64 -9.68 0.47 18.20
N ASP A 65 -9.37 1.59 18.84
CA ASP A 65 -10.34 2.48 19.50
C ASP A 65 -10.58 3.79 18.73
N GLY A 66 -10.00 3.93 17.55
CA GLY A 66 -10.13 5.13 16.71
C GLY A 66 -11.35 5.12 15.79
N LEU A 67 -11.71 3.96 15.26
CA LEU A 67 -12.90 3.77 14.43
C LEU A 67 -13.85 2.76 15.08
N ASP A 68 -15.15 3.03 14.98
CA ASP A 68 -16.18 2.07 15.36
C ASP A 68 -16.02 0.79 14.53
N GLY A 69 -15.94 -0.38 15.21
CA GLY A 69 -15.70 -1.69 14.60
C GLY A 69 -14.24 -2.00 14.27
N GLY A 70 -13.26 -1.10 14.53
CA GLY A 70 -11.83 -1.35 14.41
C GLY A 70 -11.17 -0.85 13.12
N PRO A 71 -9.88 -1.21 12.90
CA PRO A 71 -9.07 -0.67 11.80
C PRO A 71 -9.42 -1.24 10.44
N VAL A 72 -9.01 -0.49 9.40
CA VAL A 72 -9.20 -0.83 7.99
C VAL A 72 -7.85 -0.90 7.29
N VAL A 73 -7.71 -1.83 6.34
CA VAL A 73 -6.53 -1.96 5.48
C VAL A 73 -6.92 -1.70 4.02
N ILE A 74 -6.10 -0.93 3.31
CA ILE A 74 -6.22 -0.70 1.86
C ILE A 74 -4.90 -1.10 1.21
N ASN A 75 -4.94 -2.04 0.28
CA ASN A 75 -3.76 -2.39 -0.51
C ASN A 75 -3.98 -2.02 -1.99
N ALA A 76 -3.32 -0.95 -2.43
CA ALA A 76 -3.31 -0.47 -3.81
C ALA A 76 -1.86 -0.47 -4.38
N ALA A 77 -0.99 -1.33 -3.85
CA ALA A 77 0.40 -1.44 -4.29
C ALA A 77 0.66 -2.73 -5.07
N ARG A 78 1.01 -3.82 -4.40
CA ARG A 78 1.24 -5.16 -4.99
C ARG A 78 0.72 -6.24 -4.06
N GLY A 79 0.21 -7.34 -4.62
CA GLY A 79 -0.29 -8.49 -3.85
C GLY A 79 0.76 -9.15 -2.97
N GLY A 80 2.01 -9.20 -3.41
CA GLY A 80 3.12 -9.76 -2.61
C GLY A 80 3.41 -9.05 -1.28
N HIS A 81 2.81 -7.89 -1.01
CA HIS A 81 2.88 -7.26 0.31
C HIS A 81 1.97 -7.95 1.33
N GLN A 82 0.89 -8.58 0.90
CA GLN A 82 -0.11 -9.19 1.78
C GLN A 82 0.10 -10.69 1.93
N ARG A 83 -0.34 -11.21 3.06
CA ARG A 83 -0.55 -12.63 3.26
C ARG A 83 -2.06 -12.87 3.31
N GLU A 84 -2.62 -13.40 2.24
CA GLU A 84 -4.08 -13.51 2.08
C GLU A 84 -4.73 -14.36 3.17
N ALA A 85 -4.06 -15.41 3.61
CA ALA A 85 -4.55 -16.22 4.75
C ALA A 85 -4.67 -15.40 6.04
N ASP A 86 -3.76 -14.48 6.29
CA ASP A 86 -3.79 -13.58 7.45
C ASP A 86 -4.88 -12.52 7.32
N LEU A 87 -5.13 -12.02 6.10
CA LEU A 87 -6.25 -11.11 5.81
C LEU A 87 -7.60 -11.79 6.06
N VAL A 88 -7.80 -12.99 5.52
CA VAL A 88 -9.01 -13.78 5.75
C VAL A 88 -9.25 -13.99 7.24
N ARG A 89 -8.21 -14.40 7.98
CA ARG A 89 -8.28 -14.56 9.43
C ARG A 89 -8.68 -13.26 10.12
N ALA A 90 -7.99 -12.16 9.83
CA ALA A 90 -8.19 -10.86 10.49
C ALA A 90 -9.57 -10.26 10.21
N LEU A 91 -10.12 -10.47 9.01
CA LEU A 91 -11.46 -10.04 8.63
C LEU A 91 -12.56 -10.90 9.27
N THR A 92 -12.27 -12.20 9.49
CA THR A 92 -13.21 -13.14 10.09
C THR A 92 -13.29 -12.99 11.61
N ASP A 93 -12.16 -12.79 12.29
CA ASP A 93 -12.11 -12.68 13.75
C ASP A 93 -12.29 -11.25 14.28
N GLY A 94 -12.50 -10.26 13.39
CA GLY A 94 -12.72 -8.86 13.75
C GLY A 94 -11.44 -8.11 14.14
N THR A 95 -10.25 -8.67 13.88
CA THR A 95 -8.97 -7.93 14.01
C THR A 95 -8.94 -6.77 13.03
N LEU A 96 -9.48 -6.94 11.83
CA LEU A 96 -9.79 -5.88 10.88
C LEU A 96 -11.31 -5.72 10.75
N ARG A 97 -11.80 -4.48 10.75
CA ARG A 97 -13.18 -4.15 10.40
C ARG A 97 -13.45 -4.44 8.92
N ALA A 98 -12.54 -4.01 8.06
CA ALA A 98 -12.68 -4.16 6.62
C ALA A 98 -11.32 -4.13 5.91
N ALA A 99 -11.29 -4.63 4.68
CA ALA A 99 -10.18 -4.43 3.76
C ALA A 99 -10.67 -3.98 2.38
N SER A 100 -9.88 -3.15 1.68
CA SER A 100 -10.04 -2.84 0.26
C SER A 100 -8.78 -3.27 -0.47
N LEU A 101 -8.92 -4.24 -1.37
CA LEU A 101 -7.81 -4.88 -2.06
C LEU A 101 -7.95 -4.67 -3.58
N ASP A 102 -6.96 -4.00 -4.16
CA ASP A 102 -6.87 -3.81 -5.62
C ASP A 102 -5.89 -4.82 -6.26
N VAL A 103 -5.10 -5.51 -5.43
CA VAL A 103 -4.03 -6.42 -5.85
C VAL A 103 -4.04 -7.70 -5.01
N PHE A 104 -3.52 -8.82 -5.59
CA PHE A 104 -3.59 -10.15 -4.99
C PHE A 104 -2.27 -10.92 -5.15
N GLU A 105 -2.06 -11.94 -4.32
CA GLU A 105 -0.89 -12.83 -4.42
C GLU A 105 -0.85 -13.56 -5.78
N VAL A 106 -2.03 -13.92 -6.28
CA VAL A 106 -2.23 -14.49 -7.62
C VAL A 106 -3.27 -13.66 -8.35
N GLU A 107 -2.92 -13.17 -9.52
CA GLU A 107 -3.80 -12.36 -10.37
C GLU A 107 -4.03 -13.04 -11.74
N PRO A 108 -5.29 -13.14 -12.19
CA PRO A 108 -6.55 -12.73 -11.52
C PRO A 108 -6.81 -13.51 -10.25
N LEU A 109 -7.50 -12.88 -9.26
CA LEU A 109 -7.86 -13.57 -8.01
C LEU A 109 -8.63 -14.87 -8.32
N PRO A 110 -8.16 -16.04 -7.83
CA PRO A 110 -8.80 -17.31 -8.08
C PRO A 110 -10.29 -17.35 -7.68
N GLN A 111 -11.11 -18.06 -8.45
CA GLN A 111 -12.55 -18.12 -8.21
C GLN A 111 -12.94 -18.77 -6.87
N ASP A 112 -12.07 -19.64 -6.36
CA ASP A 112 -12.23 -20.33 -5.08
C ASP A 112 -11.58 -19.58 -3.91
N SER A 113 -11.06 -18.38 -4.13
CA SER A 113 -10.50 -17.57 -3.05
C SER A 113 -11.55 -17.25 -1.99
N PRO A 114 -11.25 -17.50 -0.69
CA PRO A 114 -12.16 -17.17 0.39
C PRO A 114 -12.44 -15.67 0.53
N LEU A 115 -11.61 -14.80 -0.05
CA LEU A 115 -11.81 -13.35 -0.03
C LEU A 115 -13.13 -12.93 -0.68
N TRP A 116 -13.61 -13.67 -1.70
CA TRP A 116 -14.89 -13.39 -2.37
C TRP A 116 -16.11 -13.51 -1.44
N ALA A 117 -16.04 -14.38 -0.45
CA ALA A 117 -17.14 -14.65 0.47
C ALA A 117 -17.20 -13.68 1.67
N LEU A 118 -16.19 -12.83 1.87
CA LEU A 118 -16.13 -11.93 3.01
C LEU A 118 -16.89 -10.63 2.74
N PRO A 119 -17.97 -10.34 3.51
CA PRO A 119 -18.81 -9.15 3.28
C PRO A 119 -18.10 -7.83 3.59
N ASN A 120 -16.98 -7.87 4.30
CA ASN A 120 -16.14 -6.75 4.69
C ASN A 120 -14.83 -6.67 3.89
N CYS A 121 -14.73 -7.40 2.76
CA CYS A 121 -13.64 -7.33 1.80
C CYS A 121 -14.13 -6.69 0.50
N PHE A 122 -13.58 -5.54 0.14
CA PHE A 122 -13.86 -4.85 -1.13
C PHE A 122 -12.74 -5.19 -2.11
N ILE A 123 -13.13 -5.65 -3.30
CA ILE A 123 -12.19 -6.15 -4.32
C ILE A 123 -12.33 -5.32 -5.59
N THR A 124 -11.21 -4.85 -6.13
CA THR A 124 -11.10 -4.22 -7.44
C THR A 124 -10.01 -4.91 -8.27
N PRO A 125 -10.11 -4.94 -9.61
CA PRO A 125 -9.26 -5.77 -10.46
C PRO A 125 -7.98 -5.05 -10.90
N HIS A 126 -7.11 -4.61 -9.97
CA HIS A 126 -5.83 -3.96 -10.21
C HIS A 126 -5.96 -2.70 -11.10
N ILE A 127 -6.87 -1.80 -10.71
CA ILE A 127 -7.21 -0.58 -11.48
C ILE A 127 -7.03 0.72 -10.69
N ALA A 128 -6.51 0.65 -9.46
CA ALA A 128 -6.36 1.83 -8.60
C ALA A 128 -5.47 2.94 -9.17
N ALA A 129 -4.60 2.62 -10.13
CA ALA A 129 -3.68 3.56 -10.77
C ALA A 129 -3.61 3.36 -12.29
N ALA A 130 -4.75 3.42 -12.96
CA ALA A 130 -4.80 3.33 -14.42
C ALA A 130 -4.14 4.56 -15.07
N SER A 131 -3.06 4.32 -15.83
CA SER A 131 -2.44 5.35 -16.65
C SER A 131 -3.23 5.51 -17.95
N THR A 132 -3.48 6.75 -18.37
CA THR A 132 -4.06 6.99 -19.69
C THR A 132 -2.96 6.94 -20.78
N GLU A 133 -3.30 6.48 -21.98
CA GLU A 133 -2.38 6.42 -23.12
C GLU A 133 -1.73 7.79 -23.37
N THR A 134 -2.54 8.86 -23.33
CA THR A 134 -2.08 10.23 -23.57
C THR A 134 -1.01 10.66 -22.58
N THR A 135 -1.19 10.39 -21.27
CA THR A 135 -0.21 10.75 -20.25
C THR A 135 1.05 9.90 -20.36
N GLY A 136 0.91 8.62 -20.69
CA GLY A 136 2.03 7.72 -20.95
C GLY A 136 2.89 8.18 -22.12
N VAL A 137 2.28 8.44 -23.28
CA VAL A 137 2.98 8.92 -24.49
C VAL A 137 3.71 10.25 -24.22
N ALA A 138 3.05 11.21 -23.56
CA ALA A 138 3.67 12.49 -23.23
C ALA A 138 4.90 12.33 -22.32
N TYR A 139 4.81 11.47 -21.31
CA TYR A 139 5.92 11.17 -20.39
C TYR A 139 7.09 10.51 -21.12
N PHE A 140 6.84 9.43 -21.87
CA PHE A 140 7.89 8.72 -22.61
C PHE A 140 8.55 9.60 -23.67
N SER A 141 7.80 10.40 -24.41
CA SER A 141 8.34 11.36 -25.36
C SER A 141 9.29 12.37 -24.69
N LYS A 142 8.96 12.83 -23.49
CA LYS A 142 9.83 13.72 -22.70
C LYS A 142 11.12 13.01 -22.27
N VAL A 143 11.03 11.77 -21.81
CA VAL A 143 12.19 10.97 -21.39
C VAL A 143 13.13 10.70 -22.56
N ILE A 144 12.60 10.32 -23.73
CA ILE A 144 13.38 10.07 -24.96
C ILE A 144 14.12 11.34 -25.37
N ARG A 145 13.45 12.48 -25.45
CA ARG A 145 14.10 13.75 -25.81
C ARG A 145 15.19 14.15 -24.81
N ALA A 146 14.97 13.93 -23.52
CA ALA A 146 15.99 14.21 -22.50
C ALA A 146 17.22 13.32 -22.71
N HIS A 147 17.02 12.03 -23.03
CA HIS A 147 18.10 11.09 -23.31
C HIS A 147 18.90 11.50 -24.57
N GLU A 148 18.21 11.80 -25.68
CA GLU A 148 18.82 12.24 -26.93
C GLU A 148 19.64 13.53 -26.75
N ALA A 149 19.18 14.42 -25.86
CA ALA A 149 19.90 15.65 -25.52
C ALA A 149 21.06 15.46 -24.51
N GLY A 150 21.34 14.22 -24.08
CA GLY A 150 22.37 13.94 -23.07
C GLY A 150 22.02 14.43 -21.65
N GLY A 151 20.75 14.72 -21.40
CA GLY A 151 20.24 15.16 -20.10
C GLY A 151 20.00 14.02 -19.11
N PRO A 152 19.79 14.34 -17.82
CA PRO A 152 19.53 13.35 -16.80
C PRO A 152 18.19 12.65 -17.04
N LEU A 153 18.18 11.34 -16.91
CA LEU A 153 16.94 10.54 -16.99
C LEU A 153 16.21 10.57 -15.63
N PRO A 154 14.90 10.91 -15.62
CA PRO A 154 14.10 10.85 -14.41
C PRO A 154 13.73 9.40 -14.07
N ASN A 155 13.50 9.12 -12.79
CA ASN A 155 12.95 7.85 -12.31
C ASN A 155 13.75 6.60 -12.74
N LEU A 156 15.06 6.70 -12.77
CA LEU A 156 15.91 5.52 -12.99
C LEU A 156 15.71 4.52 -11.86
N VAL A 157 15.41 3.28 -12.24
CA VAL A 157 15.30 2.17 -11.30
C VAL A 157 16.71 1.74 -10.87
N ASP A 158 16.96 1.71 -9.57
CA ASP A 158 18.13 1.05 -9.01
C ASP A 158 17.88 -0.46 -9.02
N VAL A 159 18.53 -1.17 -9.95
CA VAL A 159 18.32 -2.63 -10.15
C VAL A 159 18.67 -3.43 -8.89
N GLN A 160 19.61 -2.96 -8.06
CA GLN A 160 19.98 -3.64 -6.82
C GLN A 160 18.93 -3.45 -5.73
N ARG A 161 18.20 -2.33 -5.76
CA ARG A 161 17.13 -2.01 -4.80
C ARG A 161 15.74 -2.46 -5.27
N GLY A 162 15.58 -2.73 -6.57
CA GLY A 162 14.31 -3.17 -7.16
C GLY A 162 13.29 -2.06 -7.44
N TYR A 163 13.67 -0.78 -7.26
CA TYR A 163 12.80 0.38 -7.55
C TYR A 163 13.61 1.66 -7.75
#